data_a3bcb50f400f7414875e1d9c7cb59bf6
#
_entry.id   a3bcb50f400f7414875e1d9c7cb59bf6
#
_cell.length_a   1.000
_cell.length_b   1.000
_cell.length_c   1.000
_cell.angle_alpha   90.00
_cell.angle_beta   90.00
_cell.angle_gamma   90.00
#
_symmetry.space_group_name_H-M   'P 1'
#
loop_
_entity.id
_entity.type
_entity.pdbx_description
1 polymer ?
#
loop_
_entity_poly.entity_id
_entity_poly.type
_entity_poly.pdbx_seq_one_letter_code
_entity_poly.pdbx_strand_id
1 'polypeptide(L)'
;MANKKMLVAIFLIVFIDLLGFSLILPLLPFYAETFGASPLLVGFLTAIYAAAQLIGAPLLGRLSDRYGRRPVLMISIAGNLAGFILLAIAQNLGMLFFARALAGLTGGNISVAQAYISDVSEPKDRGKAMGLIGAAFGLGFIIGPAIGGILGTVGFWLPAVVAATLSGINLVLVFFWLPESLTVERRLTLANTKRPPFTVSAMLSTLRRPFVGPLLHTRFFFGLGFAMFQSIFALYAQYRLNLDGRQTGYILAYVGMLSAVTQGFLIGRLNARFSDSRLILGSTVVMAAGLGAWAVTPNVTSLLIVLIPIAVAGGILNTTINSAMSKAVAPIEIGGILGLAASLESLTRVISPSLGGLMLEKLGTWAPGVFGAVILAWLATYIYRRVLHKELQFVPSAGV
;
A
#
# COMPACT_ATOMS: atom_id res chain seq x y z
N MET A 1 4.42 -8.94 30.39
CA MET A 1 5.28 -7.74 30.18
C MET A 1 6.23 -7.87 28.98
N ALA A 2 6.82 -9.06 28.70
CA ALA A 2 7.70 -9.29 27.54
C ALA A 2 7.03 -8.96 26.18
N ASN A 3 5.79 -9.37 25.98
CA ASN A 3 5.05 -9.11 24.72
C ASN A 3 4.83 -7.61 24.42
N LYS A 4 4.61 -6.75 25.42
CA LYS A 4 4.46 -5.29 25.19
C LYS A 4 5.75 -4.66 24.67
N LYS A 5 6.91 -5.04 25.22
CA LYS A 5 8.21 -4.52 24.77
C LYS A 5 8.50 -4.94 23.31
N MET A 6 8.19 -6.19 22.96
CA MET A 6 8.35 -6.69 21.59
C MET A 6 7.42 -5.96 20.60
N LEU A 7 6.16 -5.70 20.99
CA LEU A 7 5.21 -4.97 20.15
C LEU A 7 5.62 -3.50 19.94
N VAL A 8 6.17 -2.85 20.96
CA VAL A 8 6.70 -1.48 20.81
C VAL A 8 7.94 -1.48 19.92
N ALA A 9 8.86 -2.44 20.09
CA ALA A 9 10.06 -2.54 19.26
C ALA A 9 9.68 -2.74 17.78
N ILE A 10 8.81 -3.69 17.46
CA ILE A 10 8.41 -3.95 16.06
C ILE A 10 7.61 -2.78 15.48
N PHE A 11 6.80 -2.07 16.28
CA PHE A 11 6.13 -0.85 15.84
C PHE A 11 7.14 0.22 15.43
N LEU A 12 8.15 0.51 16.26
CA LEU A 12 9.19 1.50 15.96
C LEU A 12 9.99 1.12 14.71
N ILE A 13 10.34 -0.16 14.57
CA ILE A 13 11.05 -0.69 13.40
C ILE A 13 10.23 -0.46 12.12
N VAL A 14 8.94 -0.82 12.13
CA VAL A 14 8.06 -0.63 10.97
C VAL A 14 7.82 0.86 10.70
N PHE A 15 7.63 1.66 11.73
CA PHE A 15 7.43 3.10 11.60
C PHE A 15 8.64 3.79 10.96
N ILE A 16 9.87 3.51 11.44
CA ILE A 16 11.10 4.09 10.90
C ILE A 16 11.29 3.69 9.43
N ASP A 17 11.02 2.43 9.10
CA ASP A 17 11.12 1.93 7.72
C ASP A 17 10.12 2.62 6.79
N LEU A 18 8.86 2.72 7.21
CA LEU A 18 7.81 3.42 6.46
C LEU A 18 8.08 4.93 6.34
N LEU A 19 8.63 5.54 7.38
CA LEU A 19 9.05 6.93 7.34
C LEU A 19 10.14 7.15 6.29
N GLY A 20 11.19 6.32 6.26
CA GLY A 20 12.25 6.37 5.26
C GLY A 20 11.72 6.18 3.83
N PHE A 21 10.81 5.22 3.63
CA PHE A 21 10.17 4.99 2.34
C PHE A 21 9.32 6.19 1.89
N SER A 22 8.49 6.73 2.77
CA SER A 22 7.55 7.80 2.45
C SER A 22 8.21 9.17 2.26
N LEU A 23 9.42 9.40 2.81
CA LEU A 23 10.26 10.57 2.55
C LEU A 23 10.58 10.72 1.05
N ILE A 24 10.86 9.61 0.37
CA ILE A 24 11.35 9.60 -1.00
C ILE A 24 10.21 9.55 -2.02
N LEU A 25 9.11 8.89 -1.67
CA LEU A 25 8.03 8.58 -2.61
C LEU A 25 7.51 9.79 -3.40
N PRO A 26 7.19 10.96 -2.80
CA PRO A 26 6.70 12.12 -3.53
C PRO A 26 7.78 12.82 -4.36
N LEU A 27 9.05 12.62 -4.04
CA LEU A 27 10.18 13.28 -4.69
C LEU A 27 10.77 12.48 -5.83
N LEU A 28 10.50 11.19 -5.87
CA LEU A 28 11.05 10.28 -6.86
C LEU A 28 10.76 10.71 -8.31
N PRO A 29 9.55 11.20 -8.66
CA PRO A 29 9.28 11.76 -9.99
C PRO A 29 10.19 12.94 -10.32
N PHE A 30 10.27 13.93 -9.44
CA PHE A 30 11.10 15.13 -9.62
C PHE A 30 12.59 14.76 -9.76
N TYR A 31 13.05 13.80 -8.95
CA TYR A 31 14.44 13.32 -9.02
C TYR A 31 14.74 12.62 -10.34
N ALA A 32 13.85 11.77 -10.83
CA ALA A 32 14.00 11.10 -12.11
C ALA A 32 14.02 12.09 -13.28
N GLU A 33 13.21 13.15 -13.23
CA GLU A 33 13.20 14.20 -14.26
C GLU A 33 14.50 14.99 -14.33
N THR A 34 15.28 15.15 -13.24
CA THR A 34 16.60 15.75 -13.31
C THR A 34 17.58 14.97 -14.20
N PHE A 35 17.30 13.68 -14.43
CA PHE A 35 18.02 12.82 -15.35
C PHE A 35 17.31 12.63 -16.70
N GLY A 36 16.34 13.50 -17.02
CA GLY A 36 15.62 13.48 -18.30
C GLY A 36 14.57 12.38 -18.42
N ALA A 37 14.04 11.86 -17.31
CA ALA A 37 12.99 10.84 -17.36
C ALA A 37 11.68 11.43 -17.87
N SER A 38 11.06 10.78 -18.85
CA SER A 38 9.67 11.08 -19.24
C SER A 38 8.68 10.55 -18.19
N PRO A 39 7.41 11.01 -18.20
CA PRO A 39 6.37 10.49 -17.31
C PRO A 39 6.20 8.97 -17.37
N LEU A 40 6.37 8.37 -18.54
CA LEU A 40 6.35 6.92 -18.71
C LEU A 40 7.52 6.25 -17.98
N LEU A 41 8.73 6.80 -18.07
CA LEU A 41 9.91 6.28 -17.37
C LEU A 41 9.76 6.43 -15.84
N VAL A 42 9.17 7.50 -15.34
CA VAL A 42 8.82 7.66 -13.94
C VAL A 42 7.81 6.59 -13.52
N GLY A 43 6.81 6.30 -14.35
CA GLY A 43 5.87 5.21 -14.15
C GLY A 43 6.58 3.85 -14.03
N PHE A 44 7.51 3.54 -14.93
CA PHE A 44 8.33 2.33 -14.85
C PHE A 44 9.23 2.29 -13.62
N LEU A 45 9.80 3.43 -13.20
CA LEU A 45 10.63 3.52 -12.00
C LEU A 45 9.82 3.19 -10.72
N THR A 46 8.56 3.55 -10.69
CA THR A 46 7.64 3.18 -9.60
C THR A 46 7.23 1.71 -9.71
N ALA A 47 6.93 1.25 -10.92
CA ALA A 47 6.49 -0.12 -11.19
C ALA A 47 7.57 -1.17 -10.90
N ILE A 48 8.85 -0.88 -11.18
CA ILE A 48 9.95 -1.83 -10.95
C ILE A 48 10.12 -2.17 -9.46
N TYR A 49 9.92 -1.20 -8.57
CA TYR A 49 9.90 -1.46 -7.13
C TYR A 49 8.78 -2.43 -6.77
N ALA A 50 7.56 -2.19 -7.25
CA ALA A 50 6.41 -3.05 -6.97
C ALA A 50 6.56 -4.44 -7.58
N ALA A 51 7.11 -4.54 -8.79
CA ALA A 51 7.39 -5.81 -9.45
C ALA A 51 8.46 -6.62 -8.70
N ALA A 52 9.53 -5.97 -8.28
CA ALA A 52 10.56 -6.60 -7.47
C ALA A 52 10.02 -7.03 -6.09
N GLN A 53 9.18 -6.22 -5.45
CA GLN A 53 8.54 -6.54 -4.17
C GLN A 53 7.55 -7.70 -4.29
N LEU A 54 6.83 -7.83 -5.41
CA LEU A 54 5.93 -8.95 -5.69
C LEU A 54 6.67 -10.30 -5.63
N ILE A 55 7.95 -10.32 -6.02
CA ILE A 55 8.82 -11.49 -5.95
C ILE A 55 9.49 -11.58 -4.58
N GLY A 56 10.05 -10.47 -4.10
CA GLY A 56 10.85 -10.41 -2.88
C GLY A 56 10.05 -10.69 -1.61
N ALA A 57 8.84 -10.15 -1.47
CA ALA A 57 8.07 -10.30 -0.23
C ALA A 57 7.68 -11.75 0.09
N PRO A 58 7.17 -12.58 -0.86
CA PRO A 58 6.93 -14.00 -0.61
C PRO A 58 8.22 -14.79 -0.33
N LEU A 59 9.31 -14.44 -1.02
CA LEU A 59 10.61 -15.08 -0.82
C LEU A 59 11.13 -14.82 0.60
N LEU A 60 11.17 -13.56 1.02
CA LEU A 60 11.60 -13.17 2.37
C LEU A 60 10.66 -13.72 3.45
N GLY A 61 9.36 -13.78 3.19
CA GLY A 61 8.40 -14.44 4.06
C GLY A 61 8.76 -15.90 4.31
N ARG A 62 9.04 -16.67 3.26
CA ARG A 62 9.45 -18.09 3.37
C ARG A 62 10.82 -18.25 4.05
N LEU A 63 11.78 -17.40 3.70
CA LEU A 63 13.10 -17.39 4.35
C LEU A 63 12.95 -17.10 5.84
N SER A 64 12.04 -16.21 6.24
CA SER A 64 11.81 -15.88 7.64
C SER A 64 11.15 -17.02 8.43
N ASP A 65 10.36 -17.88 7.78
CA ASP A 65 9.85 -19.10 8.39
C ASP A 65 10.96 -20.14 8.67
N ARG A 66 11.99 -20.17 7.79
CA ARG A 66 13.09 -21.15 7.87
C ARG A 66 14.25 -20.68 8.73
N TYR A 67 14.67 -19.43 8.58
CA TYR A 67 15.88 -18.90 9.23
C TYR A 67 15.57 -18.06 10.46
N GLY A 68 14.33 -17.68 10.67
CA GLY A 68 13.88 -16.83 11.77
C GLY A 68 13.44 -15.45 11.27
N ARG A 69 12.61 -14.78 12.05
CA ARG A 69 12.06 -13.46 11.70
C ARG A 69 13.12 -12.37 11.75
N ARG A 70 13.90 -12.33 12.84
CA ARG A 70 14.91 -11.31 13.08
C ARG A 70 16.01 -11.27 12.01
N PRO A 71 16.69 -12.38 11.65
CA PRO A 71 17.73 -12.35 10.60
C PRO A 71 17.21 -11.86 9.25
N VAL A 72 15.98 -12.28 8.87
CA VAL A 72 15.42 -11.89 7.58
C VAL A 72 14.96 -10.43 7.58
N LEU A 73 14.43 -9.90 8.71
CA LEU A 73 14.20 -8.47 8.87
C LEU A 73 15.50 -7.67 8.71
N MET A 74 16.60 -8.13 9.30
CA MET A 74 17.90 -7.47 9.16
C MET A 74 18.36 -7.44 7.70
N ILE A 75 18.24 -8.53 6.96
CA ILE A 75 18.57 -8.61 5.53
C ILE A 75 17.69 -7.64 4.72
N SER A 76 16.40 -7.61 5.01
CA SER A 76 15.45 -6.71 4.35
C SER A 76 15.80 -5.22 4.59
N ILE A 77 16.05 -4.84 5.83
CA ILE A 77 16.42 -3.47 6.20
C ILE A 77 17.80 -3.09 5.63
N ALA A 78 18.77 -4.01 5.64
CA ALA A 78 20.08 -3.78 5.03
C ALA A 78 19.97 -3.57 3.51
N GLY A 79 19.09 -4.30 2.83
CA GLY A 79 18.80 -4.07 1.41
C GLY A 79 18.12 -2.72 1.14
N ASN A 80 17.19 -2.29 2.00
CA ASN A 80 16.59 -0.96 1.94
C ASN A 80 17.65 0.14 2.18
N LEU A 81 18.52 -0.04 3.16
CA LEU A 81 19.66 0.86 3.43
C LEU A 81 20.54 1.01 2.18
N ALA A 82 20.95 -0.11 1.56
CA ALA A 82 21.74 -0.10 0.34
C ALA A 82 21.00 0.60 -0.81
N GLY A 83 19.68 0.36 -0.96
CA GLY A 83 18.84 1.04 -1.93
C GLY A 83 18.79 2.56 -1.71
N PHE A 84 18.66 3.02 -0.47
CA PHE A 84 18.67 4.46 -0.15
C PHE A 84 20.05 5.11 -0.34
N ILE A 85 21.15 4.40 -0.03
CA ILE A 85 22.50 4.87 -0.32
C ILE A 85 22.67 5.04 -1.83
N LEU A 86 22.26 4.05 -2.63
CA LEU A 86 22.30 4.14 -4.09
C LEU A 86 21.47 5.30 -4.65
N LEU A 87 20.29 5.57 -4.07
CA LEU A 87 19.50 6.74 -4.42
C LEU A 87 20.22 8.05 -4.05
N ALA A 88 20.89 8.11 -2.90
CA ALA A 88 21.58 9.30 -2.44
C ALA A 88 22.76 9.69 -3.36
N ILE A 89 23.45 8.70 -3.92
CA ILE A 89 24.62 8.91 -4.81
C ILE A 89 24.28 8.74 -6.29
N ALA A 90 23.00 8.67 -6.66
CA ALA A 90 22.59 8.43 -8.04
C ALA A 90 23.04 9.55 -8.97
N GLN A 91 23.69 9.20 -10.06
CA GLN A 91 24.20 10.11 -11.10
C GLN A 91 23.49 9.95 -12.45
N ASN A 92 22.61 8.97 -12.57
CA ASN A 92 21.87 8.68 -13.78
C ASN A 92 20.60 7.88 -13.47
N LEU A 93 19.70 7.84 -14.45
CA LEU A 93 18.43 7.14 -14.33
C LEU A 93 18.60 5.62 -14.09
N GLY A 94 19.61 4.99 -14.66
CA GLY A 94 19.89 3.56 -14.46
C GLY A 94 20.19 3.22 -12.99
N MET A 95 20.90 4.09 -12.26
CA MET A 95 21.13 3.93 -10.83
C MET A 95 19.83 4.03 -10.02
N LEU A 96 18.90 4.94 -10.41
CA LEU A 96 17.59 5.02 -9.76
C LEU A 96 16.79 3.72 -9.97
N PHE A 97 16.78 3.18 -11.19
CA PHE A 97 16.13 1.90 -11.49
C PHE A 97 16.73 0.75 -10.68
N PHE A 98 18.04 0.65 -10.62
CA PHE A 98 18.73 -0.40 -9.86
C PHE A 98 18.45 -0.28 -8.35
N ALA A 99 18.53 0.92 -7.79
CA ALA A 99 18.20 1.19 -6.40
C ALA A 99 16.77 0.79 -6.04
N ARG A 100 15.80 1.12 -6.92
CA ARG A 100 14.40 0.76 -6.75
C ARG A 100 14.15 -0.75 -6.88
N ALA A 101 14.81 -1.42 -7.82
CA ALA A 101 14.72 -2.87 -7.96
C ALA A 101 15.30 -3.59 -6.74
N LEU A 102 16.47 -3.16 -6.25
CA LEU A 102 17.10 -3.71 -5.06
C LEU A 102 16.20 -3.54 -3.81
N ALA A 103 15.72 -2.30 -3.57
CA ALA A 103 14.83 -2.00 -2.45
C ALA A 103 13.50 -2.78 -2.55
N GLY A 104 12.98 -2.98 -3.76
CA GLY A 104 11.79 -3.81 -3.98
C GLY A 104 12.04 -5.29 -3.66
N LEU A 105 13.13 -5.89 -4.15
CA LEU A 105 13.49 -7.29 -3.87
C LEU A 105 13.67 -7.56 -2.38
N THR A 106 14.23 -6.59 -1.67
CA THR A 106 14.42 -6.68 -0.21
C THR A 106 13.23 -6.13 0.59
N GLY A 107 12.21 -5.57 -0.06
CA GLY A 107 11.05 -4.91 0.55
C GLY A 107 10.00 -5.86 1.15
N GLY A 108 10.43 -6.95 1.80
CA GLY A 108 9.56 -7.92 2.47
C GLY A 108 9.36 -7.67 3.97
N ASN A 109 9.97 -6.62 4.52
CA ASN A 109 9.99 -6.27 5.95
C ASN A 109 8.59 -6.20 6.58
N ILE A 110 7.59 -5.62 5.90
CA ILE A 110 6.22 -5.54 6.41
C ILE A 110 5.61 -6.93 6.57
N SER A 111 5.79 -7.82 5.59
CA SER A 111 5.29 -9.21 5.67
C SER A 111 5.94 -9.98 6.82
N VAL A 112 7.25 -9.81 7.01
CA VAL A 112 7.99 -10.44 8.10
C VAL A 112 7.59 -9.83 9.46
N ALA A 113 7.36 -8.51 9.53
CA ALA A 113 6.88 -7.84 10.74
C ALA A 113 5.46 -8.30 11.12
N GLN A 114 4.57 -8.49 10.15
CA GLN A 114 3.23 -9.06 10.39
C GLN A 114 3.32 -10.48 10.95
N ALA A 115 4.21 -11.29 10.39
CA ALA A 115 4.47 -12.64 10.90
C ALA A 115 5.06 -12.61 12.32
N TYR A 116 6.01 -11.70 12.58
CA TYR A 116 6.59 -11.49 13.92
C TYR A 116 5.49 -11.12 14.94
N ILE A 117 4.64 -10.14 14.62
CA ILE A 117 3.52 -9.74 15.49
C ILE A 117 2.58 -10.92 15.75
N SER A 118 2.29 -11.71 14.71
CA SER A 118 1.44 -12.91 14.85
C SER A 118 2.07 -13.96 15.78
N ASP A 119 3.40 -14.07 15.78
CA ASP A 119 4.13 -15.04 16.62
C ASP A 119 4.13 -14.63 18.11
N VAL A 120 4.20 -13.30 18.40
CA VAL A 120 4.32 -12.78 19.77
C VAL A 120 2.97 -12.36 20.38
N SER A 121 1.88 -12.42 19.63
CA SER A 121 0.53 -12.00 20.06
C SER A 121 -0.36 -13.22 20.33
N GLU A 122 -1.15 -13.15 21.41
CA GLU A 122 -2.21 -14.14 21.64
C GLU A 122 -3.30 -14.00 20.59
N PRO A 123 -3.99 -15.08 20.20
CA PRO A 123 -5.02 -15.05 19.15
C PRO A 123 -6.08 -13.95 19.35
N LYS A 124 -6.52 -13.71 20.59
CA LYS A 124 -7.53 -12.68 20.94
C LYS A 124 -7.02 -11.25 20.75
N ASP A 125 -5.71 -10.99 20.88
CA ASP A 125 -5.11 -9.65 20.81
C ASP A 125 -4.43 -9.39 19.47
N ARG A 126 -4.34 -10.39 18.58
CA ARG A 126 -3.64 -10.32 17.30
C ARG A 126 -4.17 -9.20 16.40
N GLY A 127 -5.48 -9.00 16.33
CA GLY A 127 -6.10 -7.92 15.56
C GLY A 127 -5.66 -6.53 16.04
N LYS A 128 -5.62 -6.33 17.36
CA LYS A 128 -5.15 -5.08 17.97
C LYS A 128 -3.66 -4.86 17.72
N ALA A 129 -2.85 -5.92 17.81
CA ALA A 129 -1.41 -5.84 17.55
C ALA A 129 -1.11 -5.55 16.07
N MET A 130 -1.87 -6.12 15.12
CA MET A 130 -1.77 -5.79 13.70
C MET A 130 -2.16 -4.33 13.40
N GLY A 131 -3.04 -3.74 14.21
CA GLY A 131 -3.38 -2.32 14.13
C GLY A 131 -2.19 -1.39 14.33
N LEU A 132 -1.12 -1.83 15.01
CA LEU A 132 0.12 -1.07 15.15
C LEU A 132 0.81 -0.82 13.80
N ILE A 133 0.76 -1.80 12.88
CA ILE A 133 1.29 -1.61 11.52
C ILE A 133 0.48 -0.53 10.80
N GLY A 134 -0.85 -0.58 10.90
CA GLY A 134 -1.71 0.48 10.34
C GLY A 134 -1.40 1.87 10.90
N ALA A 135 -1.14 1.98 12.22
CA ALA A 135 -0.73 3.22 12.86
C ALA A 135 0.65 3.69 12.35
N ALA A 136 1.61 2.77 12.17
CA ALA A 136 2.93 3.09 11.60
C ALA A 136 2.81 3.61 10.16
N PHE A 137 1.95 2.98 9.34
CA PHE A 137 1.63 3.49 7.99
C PHE A 137 1.04 4.90 8.04
N GLY A 138 0.00 5.13 8.87
CA GLY A 138 -0.64 6.43 9.00
C GLY A 138 0.35 7.53 9.37
N LEU A 139 1.14 7.32 10.44
CA LEU A 139 2.14 8.27 10.90
C LEU A 139 3.26 8.49 9.88
N GLY A 140 3.79 7.40 9.29
CA GLY A 140 4.85 7.47 8.29
C GLY A 140 4.42 8.27 7.05
N PHE A 141 3.22 8.03 6.54
CA PHE A 141 2.70 8.73 5.35
C PHE A 141 2.16 10.14 5.63
N ILE A 142 1.99 10.55 6.90
CA ILE A 142 1.75 11.95 7.27
C ILE A 142 3.09 12.71 7.34
N ILE A 143 4.04 12.16 8.08
CA ILE A 143 5.28 12.84 8.43
C ILE A 143 6.28 12.81 7.26
N GLY A 144 6.41 11.65 6.60
CA GLY A 144 7.42 11.42 5.57
C GLY A 144 7.35 12.37 4.39
N PRO A 145 6.21 12.52 3.69
CA PRO A 145 6.09 13.42 2.57
C PRO A 145 6.37 14.89 2.93
N ALA A 146 5.93 15.34 4.11
CA ALA A 146 6.19 16.70 4.56
C ALA A 146 7.68 16.97 4.80
N ILE A 147 8.36 16.08 5.53
CA ILE A 147 9.81 16.18 5.77
C ILE A 147 10.57 15.99 4.45
N GLY A 148 10.21 15.00 3.65
CA GLY A 148 10.81 14.75 2.35
C GLY A 148 10.75 15.97 1.44
N GLY A 149 9.57 16.59 1.33
CA GLY A 149 9.37 17.81 0.55
C GLY A 149 10.26 18.97 1.01
N ILE A 150 10.42 19.18 2.33
CA ILE A 150 11.32 20.21 2.89
C ILE A 150 12.78 19.87 2.55
N LEU A 151 13.22 18.64 2.79
CA LEU A 151 14.59 18.22 2.51
C LEU A 151 14.92 18.29 1.00
N GLY A 152 13.95 17.99 0.16
CA GLY A 152 14.06 18.05 -1.30
C GLY A 152 14.37 19.45 -1.86
N THR A 153 14.11 20.52 -1.10
CA THR A 153 14.48 21.90 -1.49
C THR A 153 15.99 22.13 -1.49
N VAL A 154 16.73 21.37 -0.70
CA VAL A 154 18.20 21.41 -0.67
C VAL A 154 18.79 20.58 -1.79
N GLY A 155 18.14 19.47 -2.12
CA GLY A 155 18.51 18.55 -3.18
C GLY A 155 17.85 17.18 -3.00
N PHE A 156 17.54 16.51 -4.09
CA PHE A 156 16.85 15.20 -4.05
C PHE A 156 17.69 14.08 -3.41
N TRP A 157 18.99 14.26 -3.31
CA TRP A 157 19.89 13.34 -2.61
C TRP A 157 19.70 13.37 -1.08
N LEU A 158 19.33 14.52 -0.49
CA LEU A 158 19.25 14.68 0.96
C LEU A 158 18.15 13.83 1.61
N PRO A 159 16.90 13.76 1.10
CA PRO A 159 15.90 12.81 1.57
C PRO A 159 16.39 11.36 1.56
N ALA A 160 17.17 10.99 0.54
CA ALA A 160 17.71 9.63 0.43
C ALA A 160 18.80 9.36 1.48
N VAL A 161 19.66 10.34 1.79
CA VAL A 161 20.63 10.25 2.90
C VAL A 161 19.91 10.10 4.24
N VAL A 162 18.88 10.90 4.49
CA VAL A 162 18.09 10.80 5.73
C VAL A 162 17.41 9.43 5.83
N ALA A 163 16.81 8.94 4.74
CA ALA A 163 16.20 7.60 4.70
C ALA A 163 17.24 6.48 4.95
N ALA A 164 18.45 6.61 4.36
CA ALA A 164 19.56 5.69 4.62
C ALA A 164 19.98 5.72 6.10
N THR A 165 20.12 6.90 6.69
CA THR A 165 20.44 7.06 8.11
C THR A 165 19.38 6.41 8.99
N LEU A 166 18.10 6.65 8.72
CA LEU A 166 16.98 6.02 9.43
C LEU A 166 17.01 4.48 9.28
N SER A 167 17.30 3.97 8.08
CA SER A 167 17.45 2.51 7.87
C SER A 167 18.65 1.94 8.61
N GLY A 168 19.77 2.68 8.69
CA GLY A 168 20.94 2.31 9.50
C GLY A 168 20.62 2.23 10.98
N ILE A 169 19.95 3.26 11.53
CA ILE A 169 19.44 3.25 12.90
C ILE A 169 18.48 2.07 13.12
N ASN A 170 17.59 1.84 12.18
CA ASN A 170 16.62 0.73 12.24
C ASN A 170 17.32 -0.64 12.29
N LEU A 171 18.37 -0.83 11.50
CA LEU A 171 19.19 -2.05 11.51
C LEU A 171 19.85 -2.28 12.87
N VAL A 172 20.39 -1.22 13.50
CA VAL A 172 20.95 -1.26 14.85
C VAL A 172 19.89 -1.60 15.90
N LEU A 173 18.69 -0.99 15.78
CA LEU A 173 17.57 -1.29 16.67
C LEU A 173 17.14 -2.76 16.58
N VAL A 174 17.02 -3.32 15.36
CA VAL A 174 16.71 -4.74 15.18
C VAL A 174 17.79 -5.61 15.77
N PHE A 175 19.06 -5.26 15.57
CA PHE A 175 20.19 -6.03 16.08
C PHE A 175 20.23 -6.09 17.60
N PHE A 176 19.98 -5.00 18.31
CA PHE A 176 20.11 -4.95 19.77
C PHE A 176 18.81 -5.20 20.52
N TRP A 177 17.66 -4.79 19.98
CA TRP A 177 16.40 -4.76 20.73
C TRP A 177 15.36 -5.80 20.30
N LEU A 178 15.45 -6.32 19.07
CA LEU A 178 14.44 -7.26 18.61
C LEU A 178 14.88 -8.70 18.89
N PRO A 179 14.29 -9.42 19.86
CA PRO A 179 14.55 -10.83 20.05
C PRO A 179 13.95 -11.66 18.90
N GLU A 180 14.45 -12.87 18.71
CA GLU A 180 13.84 -13.80 17.75
C GLU A 180 12.47 -14.27 18.27
N SER A 181 11.45 -14.28 17.41
CA SER A 181 10.09 -14.69 17.78
C SER A 181 9.84 -16.19 17.58
N LEU A 182 10.60 -16.82 16.67
CA LEU A 182 10.43 -18.24 16.36
C LEU A 182 11.36 -19.12 17.19
N THR A 183 10.77 -20.06 17.94
CA THR A 183 11.53 -21.15 18.56
C THR A 183 12.09 -22.10 17.51
N VAL A 184 13.18 -22.81 17.84
CA VAL A 184 13.80 -23.78 16.92
C VAL A 184 12.80 -24.86 16.50
N GLU A 185 11.99 -25.37 17.44
CA GLU A 185 10.96 -26.37 17.16
C GLU A 185 9.92 -25.89 16.15
N ARG A 186 9.44 -24.64 16.31
CA ARG A 186 8.45 -24.05 15.41
C ARG A 186 9.02 -23.77 14.02
N ARG A 187 10.32 -23.44 13.93
CA ARG A 187 11.01 -23.33 12.63
C ARG A 187 11.04 -24.66 11.88
N LEU A 188 11.39 -25.75 12.57
CA LEU A 188 11.42 -27.08 11.98
C LEU A 188 10.03 -27.51 11.50
N THR A 189 9.00 -27.23 12.29
CA THR A 189 7.60 -27.51 11.91
C THR A 189 7.19 -26.72 10.66
N LEU A 190 7.47 -25.43 10.62
CA LEU A 190 7.12 -24.57 9.48
C LEU A 190 7.92 -24.93 8.22
N ALA A 191 9.21 -25.29 8.37
CA ALA A 191 10.06 -25.70 7.25
C ALA A 191 9.57 -27.00 6.60
N ASN A 192 8.99 -27.92 7.38
CA ASN A 192 8.46 -29.20 6.93
C ASN A 192 7.00 -29.13 6.48
N THR A 193 6.29 -28.03 6.72
CA THR A 193 4.90 -27.86 6.29
C THR A 193 4.84 -27.59 4.79
N LYS A 194 4.34 -28.56 4.03
CA LYS A 194 4.05 -28.39 2.60
C LYS A 194 2.90 -27.38 2.45
N ARG A 195 3.22 -26.16 2.09
CA ARG A 195 2.20 -25.18 1.71
C ARG A 195 1.71 -25.51 0.29
N PRO A 196 0.39 -25.52 0.06
CA PRO A 196 -0.10 -25.75 -1.29
C PRO A 196 0.52 -24.71 -2.25
N PRO A 197 0.98 -25.13 -3.44
CA PRO A 197 1.56 -24.22 -4.38
C PRO A 197 0.50 -23.18 -4.77
N PHE A 198 0.91 -21.91 -4.80
CA PHE A 198 0.06 -20.82 -5.28
C PHE A 198 -0.03 -20.94 -6.80
N THR A 199 -1.02 -21.71 -7.26
CA THR A 199 -1.18 -22.02 -8.68
C THR A 199 -2.10 -20.96 -9.32
N VAL A 200 -1.74 -20.48 -10.50
CA VAL A 200 -2.58 -19.56 -11.30
C VAL A 200 -3.99 -20.15 -11.49
N SER A 201 -4.10 -21.47 -11.66
CA SER A 201 -5.39 -22.17 -11.76
C SER A 201 -6.24 -22.03 -10.49
N ALA A 202 -5.65 -22.15 -9.30
CA ALA A 202 -6.35 -21.94 -8.02
C ALA A 202 -6.78 -20.47 -7.86
N MET A 203 -5.97 -19.53 -8.31
CA MET A 203 -6.32 -18.11 -8.33
C MET A 203 -7.52 -17.87 -9.26
N LEU A 204 -7.49 -18.38 -10.48
CA LEU A 204 -8.58 -18.22 -11.45
C LEU A 204 -9.89 -18.90 -10.97
N SER A 205 -9.80 -20.08 -10.34
CA SER A 205 -10.97 -20.73 -9.77
C SER A 205 -11.59 -19.94 -8.63
N THR A 206 -10.77 -19.29 -7.79
CA THR A 206 -11.23 -18.43 -6.68
C THR A 206 -11.90 -17.16 -7.20
N LEU A 207 -11.40 -16.56 -8.28
CA LEU A 207 -12.04 -15.40 -8.93
C LEU A 207 -13.43 -15.72 -9.49
N ARG A 208 -13.75 -17.00 -9.74
CA ARG A 208 -15.06 -17.44 -10.21
C ARG A 208 -16.01 -17.83 -9.07
N ARG A 209 -15.54 -17.90 -7.82
CA ARG A 209 -16.40 -18.26 -6.68
C ARG A 209 -17.52 -17.22 -6.49
N PRO A 210 -18.77 -17.67 -6.28
CA PRO A 210 -19.85 -16.77 -5.87
C PRO A 210 -19.47 -16.08 -4.54
N PHE A 211 -19.86 -14.81 -4.35
CA PHE A 211 -19.56 -13.92 -3.21
C PHE A 211 -18.11 -13.43 -3.13
N VAL A 212 -17.10 -14.29 -3.14
CA VAL A 212 -15.69 -13.92 -3.03
C VAL A 212 -15.14 -13.33 -4.32
N GLY A 213 -15.46 -13.93 -5.45
CA GLY A 213 -15.02 -13.48 -6.77
C GLY A 213 -15.35 -12.02 -7.04
N PRO A 214 -16.61 -11.58 -6.86
CA PRO A 214 -16.97 -10.17 -7.00
C PRO A 214 -16.17 -9.21 -6.10
N LEU A 215 -15.87 -9.60 -4.87
CA LEU A 215 -15.06 -8.78 -3.96
C LEU A 215 -13.60 -8.70 -4.41
N LEU A 216 -13.03 -9.80 -4.94
CA LEU A 216 -11.68 -9.81 -5.50
C LEU A 216 -11.59 -8.94 -6.78
N HIS A 217 -12.61 -8.99 -7.66
CA HIS A 217 -12.68 -8.08 -8.79
C HIS A 217 -12.77 -6.62 -8.32
N THR A 218 -13.61 -6.35 -7.30
CA THR A 218 -13.70 -5.02 -6.69
C THR A 218 -12.34 -4.56 -6.17
N ARG A 219 -11.60 -5.44 -5.48
CA ARG A 219 -10.25 -5.14 -4.98
C ARG A 219 -9.28 -4.77 -6.10
N PHE A 220 -9.30 -5.53 -7.20
CA PHE A 220 -8.42 -5.29 -8.34
C PHE A 220 -8.72 -3.96 -9.04
N PHE A 221 -9.97 -3.71 -9.44
CA PHE A 221 -10.32 -2.51 -10.19
C PHE A 221 -10.26 -1.24 -9.36
N PHE A 222 -10.65 -1.31 -8.07
CA PHE A 222 -10.39 -0.23 -7.11
C PHE A 222 -8.89 0.03 -6.99
N GLY A 223 -8.10 -1.02 -6.79
CA GLY A 223 -6.64 -0.93 -6.69
C GLY A 223 -6.02 -0.30 -7.94
N LEU A 224 -6.51 -0.64 -9.14
CA LEU A 224 -6.01 -0.10 -10.41
C LEU A 224 -6.21 1.43 -10.48
N GLY A 225 -7.41 1.93 -10.22
CA GLY A 225 -7.71 3.36 -10.23
C GLY A 225 -6.98 4.13 -9.12
N PHE A 226 -6.97 3.58 -7.91
CA PHE A 226 -6.36 4.23 -6.75
C PHE A 226 -4.81 4.22 -6.81
N ALA A 227 -4.19 3.12 -7.23
CA ALA A 227 -2.74 3.06 -7.41
C ALA A 227 -2.27 3.98 -8.56
N MET A 228 -3.07 4.14 -9.61
CA MET A 228 -2.79 5.11 -10.67
C MET A 228 -2.81 6.53 -10.12
N PHE A 229 -3.86 6.92 -9.40
CA PHE A 229 -3.94 8.21 -8.72
C PHE A 229 -2.69 8.45 -7.84
N GLN A 230 -2.36 7.51 -6.95
CA GLN A 230 -1.23 7.65 -6.03
C GLN A 230 0.12 7.82 -6.74
N SER A 231 0.36 7.03 -7.79
CA SER A 231 1.66 7.01 -8.47
C SER A 231 1.89 8.22 -9.37
N ILE A 232 0.82 8.76 -9.97
CA ILE A 232 0.88 9.89 -10.92
C ILE A 232 0.65 11.23 -10.23
N PHE A 233 0.18 11.23 -8.98
CA PHE A 233 -0.21 12.46 -8.27
C PHE A 233 0.88 13.53 -8.28
N ALA A 234 2.14 13.18 -8.03
CA ALA A 234 3.24 14.15 -7.99
C ALA A 234 3.50 14.79 -9.37
N LEU A 235 3.52 13.99 -10.43
CA LEU A 235 3.64 14.50 -11.81
C LEU A 235 2.42 15.34 -12.20
N TYR A 236 1.22 14.91 -11.82
CA TYR A 236 0.00 15.70 -12.03
C TYR A 236 0.08 17.07 -11.35
N ALA A 237 0.48 17.10 -10.08
CA ALA A 237 0.62 18.32 -9.29
C ALA A 237 1.63 19.28 -9.94
N GLN A 238 2.74 18.77 -10.44
CA GLN A 238 3.77 19.52 -11.14
C GLN A 238 3.26 20.05 -12.50
N TYR A 239 2.76 19.17 -13.37
CA TYR A 239 2.42 19.56 -14.75
C TYR A 239 1.12 20.34 -14.86
N ARG A 240 0.16 20.10 -13.97
CA ARG A 240 -1.14 20.77 -14.00
C ARG A 240 -1.19 22.06 -13.20
N LEU A 241 -0.52 22.07 -12.04
CA LEU A 241 -0.62 23.16 -11.05
C LEU A 241 0.72 23.84 -10.77
N ASN A 242 1.80 23.45 -11.47
CA ASN A 242 3.17 23.96 -11.28
C ASN A 242 3.68 23.85 -9.83
N LEU A 243 3.27 22.79 -9.11
CA LEU A 243 3.69 22.57 -7.74
C LEU A 243 5.07 21.92 -7.71
N ASP A 244 5.90 22.41 -6.80
CA ASP A 244 7.21 21.80 -6.51
C ASP A 244 7.10 20.59 -5.59
N GLY A 245 8.24 19.93 -5.33
CA GLY A 245 8.29 18.74 -4.46
C GLY A 245 7.89 19.03 -3.02
N ARG A 246 8.16 20.25 -2.50
CA ARG A 246 7.79 20.69 -1.15
C ARG A 246 6.28 20.85 -1.01
N GLN A 247 5.67 21.56 -1.93
CA GLN A 247 4.21 21.78 -1.97
C GLN A 247 3.47 20.45 -2.14
N THR A 248 3.96 19.60 -3.04
CA THR A 248 3.43 18.24 -3.24
C THR A 248 3.54 17.39 -1.97
N GLY A 249 4.66 17.48 -1.25
CA GLY A 249 4.86 16.81 0.04
C GLY A 249 3.84 17.23 1.09
N TYR A 250 3.54 18.53 1.22
CA TYR A 250 2.51 19.02 2.14
C TYR A 250 1.10 18.53 1.77
N ILE A 251 0.76 18.49 0.48
CA ILE A 251 -0.54 17.98 0.04
C ILE A 251 -0.66 16.47 0.33
N LEU A 252 0.40 15.70 0.13
CA LEU A 252 0.39 14.27 0.48
C LEU A 252 0.31 14.04 1.98
N ALA A 253 0.95 14.86 2.81
CA ALA A 253 0.77 14.84 4.25
C ALA A 253 -0.68 15.13 4.66
N TYR A 254 -1.32 16.11 4.01
CA TYR A 254 -2.75 16.39 4.20
C TYR A 254 -3.63 15.18 3.84
N VAL A 255 -3.37 14.50 2.71
CA VAL A 255 -4.08 13.26 2.33
C VAL A 255 -3.83 12.15 3.36
N GLY A 256 -2.60 12.02 3.85
CA GLY A 256 -2.25 11.07 4.92
C GLY A 256 -3.05 11.34 6.20
N MET A 257 -3.17 12.60 6.61
CA MET A 257 -3.97 13.01 7.77
C MET A 257 -5.46 12.68 7.58
N LEU A 258 -6.04 13.00 6.43
CA LEU A 258 -7.43 12.66 6.11
C LEU A 258 -7.66 11.14 6.17
N SER A 259 -6.72 10.34 5.64
CA SER A 259 -6.77 8.88 5.67
C SER A 259 -6.71 8.35 7.10
N ALA A 260 -5.84 8.90 7.95
CA ALA A 260 -5.72 8.52 9.35
C ALA A 260 -6.99 8.84 10.16
N VAL A 261 -7.57 10.02 9.96
CA VAL A 261 -8.85 10.41 10.57
C VAL A 261 -9.98 9.49 10.11
N THR A 262 -10.02 9.17 8.83
CA THR A 262 -11.03 8.26 8.27
C THR A 262 -10.93 6.87 8.89
N GLN A 263 -9.74 6.31 8.94
CA GLN A 263 -9.52 4.96 9.48
C GLN A 263 -9.69 4.89 10.99
N GLY A 264 -9.25 5.93 11.73
CA GLY A 264 -9.31 5.95 13.19
C GLY A 264 -10.71 6.24 13.77
N PHE A 265 -11.47 7.11 13.10
CA PHE A 265 -12.70 7.64 13.68
C PHE A 265 -13.96 7.38 12.86
N LEU A 266 -13.86 7.43 11.53
CA LEU A 266 -15.05 7.41 10.68
C LEU A 266 -15.53 5.99 10.36
N ILE A 267 -14.60 5.08 10.05
CA ILE A 267 -14.94 3.70 9.63
C ILE A 267 -15.76 2.96 10.68
N GLY A 268 -15.37 3.04 11.96
CA GLY A 268 -16.11 2.36 13.03
C GLY A 268 -17.58 2.81 13.13
N ARG A 269 -17.83 4.12 12.98
CA ARG A 269 -19.19 4.68 13.01
C ARG A 269 -19.99 4.31 11.77
N LEU A 270 -19.35 4.26 10.61
CA LEU A 270 -20.03 3.89 9.36
C LEU A 270 -20.39 2.41 9.33
N ASN A 271 -19.48 1.53 9.75
CA ASN A 271 -19.74 0.08 9.83
C ASN A 271 -20.83 -0.28 10.84
N ALA A 272 -21.08 0.57 11.85
CA ALA A 272 -22.18 0.37 12.79
C ALA A 272 -23.56 0.73 12.19
N ARG A 273 -23.58 1.54 11.10
CA ARG A 273 -24.84 2.06 10.52
C ARG A 273 -25.17 1.47 9.15
N PHE A 274 -24.18 1.04 8.40
CA PHE A 274 -24.34 0.59 7.02
C PHE A 274 -23.71 -0.78 6.81
N SER A 275 -24.29 -1.60 5.93
CA SER A 275 -23.71 -2.88 5.51
C SER A 275 -22.43 -2.65 4.69
N ASP A 276 -21.52 -3.66 4.72
CA ASP A 276 -20.27 -3.62 3.97
C ASP A 276 -20.54 -3.35 2.48
N SER A 277 -21.55 -3.97 1.88
CA SER A 277 -21.88 -3.79 0.46
C SER A 277 -22.33 -2.38 0.11
N ARG A 278 -23.13 -1.74 1.00
CA ARG A 278 -23.56 -0.34 0.80
C ARG A 278 -22.38 0.63 0.93
N LEU A 279 -21.48 0.38 1.88
CA LEU A 279 -20.27 1.18 2.06
C LEU A 279 -19.33 1.04 0.86
N ILE A 280 -19.13 -0.19 0.34
CA ILE A 280 -18.30 -0.44 -0.84
C ILE A 280 -18.90 0.28 -2.06
N LEU A 281 -20.21 0.16 -2.31
CA LEU A 281 -20.86 0.82 -3.43
C LEU A 281 -20.77 2.35 -3.33
N GLY A 282 -21.21 2.93 -2.20
CA GLY A 282 -21.23 4.38 -1.98
C GLY A 282 -19.84 4.99 -2.09
N SER A 283 -18.83 4.36 -1.47
CA SER A 283 -17.45 4.83 -1.54
C SER A 283 -16.85 4.68 -2.94
N THR A 284 -17.24 3.64 -3.72
CA THR A 284 -16.81 3.51 -5.12
C THR A 284 -17.37 4.64 -5.99
N VAL A 285 -18.64 5.02 -5.80
CA VAL A 285 -19.26 6.15 -6.50
C VAL A 285 -18.57 7.47 -6.14
N VAL A 286 -18.35 7.71 -4.84
CA VAL A 286 -17.65 8.91 -4.36
C VAL A 286 -16.22 8.97 -4.91
N MET A 287 -15.51 7.84 -4.94
CA MET A 287 -14.16 7.76 -5.52
C MET A 287 -14.17 8.04 -7.02
N ALA A 288 -15.14 7.48 -7.77
CA ALA A 288 -15.27 7.72 -9.20
C ALA A 288 -15.50 9.22 -9.49
N ALA A 289 -16.42 9.85 -8.78
CA ALA A 289 -16.68 11.28 -8.88
C ALA A 289 -15.44 12.12 -8.49
N GLY A 290 -14.76 11.73 -7.40
CA GLY A 290 -13.55 12.38 -6.93
C GLY A 290 -12.42 12.33 -7.96
N LEU A 291 -12.14 11.16 -8.57
CA LEU A 291 -11.12 11.03 -9.62
C LEU A 291 -11.49 11.82 -10.90
N GLY A 292 -12.77 11.86 -11.28
CA GLY A 292 -13.25 12.70 -12.37
C GLY A 292 -13.07 14.19 -12.09
N ALA A 293 -13.38 14.65 -10.89
CA ALA A 293 -13.16 16.01 -10.46
C ALA A 293 -11.66 16.36 -10.39
N TRP A 294 -10.83 15.42 -9.89
CA TRP A 294 -9.37 15.57 -9.85
C TRP A 294 -8.78 15.80 -11.25
N ALA A 295 -9.27 15.10 -12.26
CA ALA A 295 -8.79 15.24 -13.64
C ALA A 295 -8.84 16.69 -14.17
N VAL A 296 -9.76 17.51 -13.67
CA VAL A 296 -10.03 18.86 -14.17
C VAL A 296 -9.77 19.97 -13.14
N THR A 297 -9.13 19.69 -12.00
CA THR A 297 -8.88 20.71 -10.98
C THR A 297 -8.09 21.90 -11.54
N PRO A 298 -8.58 23.14 -11.39
CA PRO A 298 -7.93 24.32 -11.96
C PRO A 298 -6.87 24.94 -11.06
N ASN A 299 -6.92 24.69 -9.73
CA ASN A 299 -6.05 25.33 -8.75
C ASN A 299 -5.89 24.45 -7.49
N VAL A 300 -4.98 24.86 -6.60
CA VAL A 300 -4.66 24.12 -5.37
C VAL A 300 -5.84 24.04 -4.40
N THR A 301 -6.64 25.09 -4.27
CA THR A 301 -7.81 25.08 -3.38
C THR A 301 -8.83 24.04 -3.80
N SER A 302 -9.17 23.97 -5.09
CA SER A 302 -10.06 22.94 -5.61
C SER A 302 -9.45 21.54 -5.49
N LEU A 303 -8.14 21.40 -5.67
CA LEU A 303 -7.44 20.15 -5.43
C LEU A 303 -7.62 19.67 -3.99
N LEU A 304 -7.37 20.53 -2.99
CA LEU A 304 -7.53 20.17 -1.57
C LEU A 304 -8.96 19.73 -1.23
N ILE A 305 -9.97 20.39 -1.80
CA ILE A 305 -11.38 20.01 -1.63
C ILE A 305 -11.66 18.62 -2.23
N VAL A 306 -11.18 18.37 -3.45
CA VAL A 306 -11.39 17.11 -4.17
C VAL A 306 -10.65 15.94 -3.50
N LEU A 307 -9.52 16.20 -2.86
CA LEU A 307 -8.77 15.17 -2.14
C LEU A 307 -9.49 14.66 -0.89
N ILE A 308 -10.41 15.43 -0.28
CA ILE A 308 -11.20 14.97 0.87
C ILE A 308 -12.03 13.72 0.52
N PRO A 309 -12.96 13.76 -0.45
CA PRO A 309 -13.74 12.57 -0.79
C PRO A 309 -12.89 11.41 -1.31
N ILE A 310 -11.78 11.68 -2.02
CA ILE A 310 -10.86 10.64 -2.48
C ILE A 310 -10.21 9.92 -1.30
N ALA A 311 -9.65 10.66 -0.32
CA ALA A 311 -8.99 10.09 0.84
C ALA A 311 -9.98 9.30 1.72
N VAL A 312 -11.18 9.86 1.95
CA VAL A 312 -12.24 9.21 2.73
C VAL A 312 -12.71 7.93 2.05
N ALA A 313 -13.08 8.00 0.78
CA ALA A 313 -13.54 6.84 0.02
C ALA A 313 -12.46 5.75 -0.09
N GLY A 314 -11.20 6.13 -0.33
CA GLY A 314 -10.07 5.21 -0.37
C GLY A 314 -9.85 4.47 0.94
N GLY A 315 -9.91 5.19 2.07
CA GLY A 315 -9.82 4.60 3.41
C GLY A 315 -10.94 3.60 3.71
N ILE A 316 -12.19 3.97 3.39
CA ILE A 316 -13.36 3.10 3.58
C ILE A 316 -13.24 1.86 2.70
N LEU A 317 -12.98 2.01 1.40
CA LEU A 317 -12.87 0.90 0.45
C LEU A 317 -11.79 -0.10 0.88
N ASN A 318 -10.61 0.39 1.23
CA ASN A 318 -9.49 -0.47 1.63
C ASN A 318 -9.84 -1.34 2.85
N THR A 319 -10.49 -0.78 3.85
CA THR A 319 -10.86 -1.49 5.07
C THR A 319 -12.08 -2.39 4.87
N THR A 320 -13.14 -1.88 4.22
CA THR A 320 -14.42 -2.58 4.10
C THR A 320 -14.35 -3.76 3.14
N ILE A 321 -13.58 -3.65 2.03
CA ILE A 321 -13.38 -4.79 1.11
C ILE A 321 -12.67 -5.94 1.82
N ASN A 322 -11.62 -5.66 2.63
CA ASN A 322 -10.92 -6.70 3.40
C ASN A 322 -11.83 -7.34 4.46
N SER A 323 -12.65 -6.53 5.14
CA SER A 323 -13.66 -7.01 6.10
C SER A 323 -14.70 -7.91 5.41
N ALA A 324 -15.26 -7.47 4.30
CA ALA A 324 -16.25 -8.24 3.54
C ALA A 324 -15.69 -9.58 3.04
N MET A 325 -14.44 -9.59 2.53
CA MET A 325 -13.78 -10.82 2.10
C MET A 325 -13.57 -11.79 3.26
N SER A 326 -13.16 -11.31 4.44
CA SER A 326 -12.95 -12.17 5.62
C SER A 326 -14.26 -12.77 6.14
N LYS A 327 -15.40 -12.07 6.01
CA LYS A 327 -16.73 -12.55 6.38
C LYS A 327 -17.33 -13.52 5.36
N ALA A 328 -16.87 -13.47 4.10
CA ALA A 328 -17.43 -14.27 3.00
C ALA A 328 -16.89 -15.70 2.91
N VAL A 329 -15.94 -16.09 3.78
CA VAL A 329 -15.27 -17.39 3.74
C VAL A 329 -15.12 -18.01 5.13
N ALA A 330 -14.90 -19.33 5.18
CA ALA A 330 -14.62 -20.02 6.43
C ALA A 330 -13.29 -19.54 7.06
N PRO A 331 -13.16 -19.55 8.40
CA PRO A 331 -11.97 -19.06 9.10
C PRO A 331 -10.64 -19.63 8.58
N ILE A 332 -10.63 -20.88 8.14
CA ILE A 332 -9.44 -21.57 7.60
C ILE A 332 -9.01 -21.01 6.22
N GLU A 333 -9.92 -20.42 5.44
CA GLU A 333 -9.65 -19.87 4.11
C GLU A 333 -9.28 -18.39 4.12
N ILE A 334 -9.53 -17.67 5.24
CA ILE A 334 -9.33 -16.21 5.33
C ILE A 334 -7.93 -15.81 4.89
N GLY A 335 -6.90 -16.51 5.39
CA GLY A 335 -5.51 -16.22 5.05
C GLY A 335 -5.22 -16.36 3.55
N GLY A 336 -5.78 -17.39 2.90
CA GLY A 336 -5.63 -17.61 1.46
C GLY A 336 -6.29 -16.52 0.62
N ILE A 337 -7.52 -16.13 0.99
CA ILE A 337 -8.28 -15.10 0.26
C ILE A 337 -7.65 -13.71 0.42
N LEU A 338 -7.25 -13.33 1.64
CA LEU A 338 -6.55 -12.06 1.87
C LEU A 338 -5.17 -12.04 1.20
N GLY A 339 -4.48 -13.18 1.15
CA GLY A 339 -3.22 -13.33 0.39
C GLY A 339 -3.43 -13.14 -1.11
N LEU A 340 -4.51 -13.68 -1.67
CA LEU A 340 -4.88 -13.47 -3.07
C LEU A 340 -5.24 -12.00 -3.34
N ALA A 341 -5.99 -11.36 -2.44
CA ALA A 341 -6.33 -9.94 -2.53
C ALA A 341 -5.06 -9.06 -2.52
N ALA A 342 -4.09 -9.38 -1.65
CA ALA A 342 -2.80 -8.68 -1.60
C ALA A 342 -1.99 -8.88 -2.90
N SER A 343 -2.03 -10.07 -3.50
CA SER A 343 -1.39 -10.34 -4.80
C SER A 343 -2.02 -9.53 -5.94
N LEU A 344 -3.36 -9.43 -5.97
CA LEU A 344 -4.07 -8.59 -6.92
C LEU A 344 -3.72 -7.10 -6.74
N GLU A 345 -3.65 -6.63 -5.50
CA GLU A 345 -3.21 -5.26 -5.19
C GLU A 345 -1.77 -5.01 -5.66
N SER A 346 -0.86 -5.95 -5.41
CA SER A 346 0.53 -5.83 -5.88
C SER A 346 0.60 -5.76 -7.40
N LEU A 347 -0.23 -6.54 -8.11
CA LEU A 347 -0.33 -6.47 -9.57
C LEU A 347 -0.80 -5.08 -10.05
N THR A 348 -1.77 -4.46 -9.37
CA THR A 348 -2.20 -3.10 -9.72
C THR A 348 -1.10 -2.07 -9.50
N ARG A 349 -0.28 -2.22 -8.46
CA ARG A 349 0.89 -1.36 -8.21
C ARG A 349 2.00 -1.51 -9.24
N VAL A 350 2.04 -2.63 -9.97
CA VAL A 350 2.95 -2.82 -11.12
C VAL A 350 2.40 -2.16 -12.38
N ILE A 351 1.11 -2.37 -12.67
CA ILE A 351 0.48 -1.93 -13.91
C ILE A 351 0.19 -0.42 -13.89
N SER A 352 -0.41 0.07 -12.80
CA SER A 352 -0.97 1.42 -12.74
C SER A 352 0.02 2.55 -12.97
N PRO A 353 1.25 2.53 -12.41
CA PRO A 353 2.20 3.62 -12.61
C PRO A 353 2.64 3.77 -14.08
N SER A 354 2.93 2.64 -14.73
CA SER A 354 3.36 2.63 -16.14
C SER A 354 2.23 3.09 -17.06
N LEU A 355 1.01 2.59 -16.82
CA LEU A 355 -0.17 2.99 -17.59
C LEU A 355 -0.50 4.47 -17.37
N GLY A 356 -0.45 4.92 -16.11
CA GLY A 356 -0.70 6.32 -15.77
C GLY A 356 0.35 7.27 -16.34
N GLY A 357 1.63 6.89 -16.31
CA GLY A 357 2.73 7.64 -16.93
C GLY A 357 2.57 7.75 -18.45
N LEU A 358 2.19 6.63 -19.12
CA LEU A 358 1.89 6.64 -20.56
C LEU A 358 0.71 7.55 -20.89
N MET A 359 -0.37 7.49 -20.13
CA MET A 359 -1.53 8.35 -20.33
C MET A 359 -1.20 9.82 -20.15
N LEU A 360 -0.44 10.15 -19.09
CA LEU A 360 -0.03 11.51 -18.82
C LEU A 360 0.86 12.06 -19.96
N GLU A 361 1.78 11.24 -20.48
CA GLU A 361 2.69 11.61 -21.57
C GLU A 361 1.98 11.79 -22.91
N LYS A 362 1.03 10.89 -23.26
CA LYS A 362 0.41 10.88 -24.60
C LYS A 362 -0.92 11.62 -24.69
N LEU A 363 -1.69 11.68 -23.60
CA LEU A 363 -3.05 12.22 -23.59
C LEU A 363 -3.17 13.47 -22.72
N GLY A 364 -2.21 13.71 -21.81
CA GLY A 364 -2.18 14.86 -20.91
C GLY A 364 -2.65 14.58 -19.49
N THR A 365 -2.61 15.62 -18.65
CA THR A 365 -2.80 15.51 -17.19
C THR A 365 -4.18 15.02 -16.76
N TRP A 366 -5.20 15.21 -17.58
CA TRP A 366 -6.58 14.81 -17.30
C TRP A 366 -6.81 13.30 -17.44
N ALA A 367 -6.06 12.64 -18.32
CA ALA A 367 -6.34 11.27 -18.76
C ALA A 367 -6.29 10.20 -17.66
N PRO A 368 -5.29 10.18 -16.74
CA PRO A 368 -5.28 9.20 -15.64
C PRO A 368 -6.50 9.33 -14.72
N GLY A 369 -6.94 10.57 -14.44
CA GLY A 369 -8.10 10.82 -13.59
C GLY A 369 -9.40 10.36 -14.23
N VAL A 370 -9.62 10.67 -15.51
CA VAL A 370 -10.81 10.24 -16.27
C VAL A 370 -10.82 8.72 -16.40
N PHE A 371 -9.70 8.09 -16.71
CA PHE A 371 -9.61 6.63 -16.80
C PHE A 371 -9.99 5.97 -15.47
N GLY A 372 -9.44 6.45 -14.35
CA GLY A 372 -9.79 5.98 -13.01
C GLY A 372 -11.28 6.16 -12.71
N ALA A 373 -11.85 7.33 -13.06
CA ALA A 373 -13.27 7.61 -12.88
C ALA A 373 -14.16 6.67 -13.68
N VAL A 374 -13.85 6.42 -14.95
CA VAL A 374 -14.60 5.50 -15.83
C VAL A 374 -14.56 4.06 -15.32
N ILE A 375 -13.38 3.57 -14.95
CA ILE A 375 -13.24 2.22 -14.38
C ILE A 375 -14.07 2.09 -13.10
N LEU A 376 -14.01 3.07 -12.20
CA LEU A 376 -14.74 2.99 -10.93
C LEU A 376 -16.25 3.22 -11.12
N ALA A 377 -16.69 3.99 -12.09
CA ALA A 377 -18.10 4.10 -12.44
C ALA A 377 -18.65 2.76 -13.00
N TRP A 378 -17.88 2.11 -13.87
CA TRP A 378 -18.19 0.76 -14.30
C TRP A 378 -18.21 -0.22 -13.12
N LEU A 379 -17.21 -0.15 -12.24
CA LEU A 379 -17.12 -0.97 -11.04
C LEU A 379 -18.32 -0.77 -10.11
N ALA A 380 -18.81 0.45 -9.94
CA ALA A 380 -20.01 0.74 -9.14
C ALA A 380 -21.25 0.01 -9.69
N THR A 381 -21.43 -0.02 -11.02
CA THR A 381 -22.51 -0.79 -11.63
C THR A 381 -22.34 -2.30 -11.44
N TYR A 382 -21.10 -2.80 -11.49
CA TYR A 382 -20.77 -4.19 -11.23
C TYR A 382 -21.08 -4.58 -9.76
N ILE A 383 -20.67 -3.74 -8.79
CA ILE A 383 -20.92 -3.95 -7.35
C ILE A 383 -22.44 -3.96 -7.08
N TYR A 384 -23.17 -3.01 -7.64
CA TYR A 384 -24.64 -2.96 -7.50
C TYR A 384 -25.29 -4.28 -7.94
N ARG A 385 -24.92 -4.80 -9.12
CA ARG A 385 -25.51 -6.03 -9.70
C ARG A 385 -25.02 -7.31 -9.03
N ARG A 386 -23.77 -7.41 -8.62
CA ARG A 386 -23.14 -8.68 -8.20
C ARG A 386 -22.91 -8.82 -6.71
N VAL A 387 -22.82 -7.70 -5.98
CA VAL A 387 -22.58 -7.71 -4.54
C VAL A 387 -23.86 -7.31 -3.80
N LEU A 388 -24.38 -6.10 -4.01
CA LEU A 388 -25.51 -5.59 -3.26
C LEU A 388 -26.82 -6.33 -3.59
N HIS A 389 -27.13 -6.55 -4.86
CA HIS A 389 -28.38 -7.20 -5.26
C HIS A 389 -28.49 -8.64 -4.76
N LYS A 390 -27.38 -9.37 -4.71
CA LYS A 390 -27.37 -10.73 -4.14
C LYS A 390 -27.48 -10.74 -2.62
N GLU A 391 -26.91 -9.76 -1.90
CA GLU A 391 -27.08 -9.64 -0.46
C GLU A 391 -28.56 -9.42 -0.12
N LEU A 392 -29.29 -8.60 -0.87
CA LEU A 392 -30.71 -8.34 -0.69
C LEU A 392 -31.61 -9.58 -0.98
N GLN A 393 -31.14 -10.49 -1.85
CA GLN A 393 -31.86 -11.75 -2.13
C GLN A 393 -31.62 -12.84 -1.08
N PHE A 394 -30.55 -12.75 -0.30
CA PHE A 394 -30.17 -13.72 0.73
C PHE A 394 -30.56 -13.33 2.16
N VAL A 395 -31.22 -12.19 2.37
CA VAL A 395 -31.88 -11.94 3.66
C VAL A 395 -33.05 -12.93 3.75
N PRO A 396 -32.99 -13.98 4.61
CA PRO A 396 -34.15 -14.82 4.85
C PRO A 396 -35.24 -13.87 5.31
N SER A 397 -36.40 -13.90 4.67
CA SER A 397 -37.63 -13.30 5.22
C SER A 397 -37.69 -13.74 6.69
N ALA A 398 -37.37 -12.80 7.62
CA ALA A 398 -37.54 -13.03 9.03
C ALA A 398 -38.98 -13.51 9.16
N GLY A 399 -39.14 -14.78 9.55
CA GLY A 399 -40.44 -15.42 9.68
C GLY A 399 -41.33 -14.58 10.57
N VAL A 400 -42.51 -14.32 10.06
CA VAL A 400 -43.68 -13.87 10.78
C VAL A 400 -44.02 -14.93 11.81
#